data_01139de25331b5286641c31050111c16
#
_entry.id   01139de25331b5286641c31050111c16
#
_cell.length_a   1.000
_cell.length_b   1.000
_cell.length_c   1.000
_cell.angle_alpha   90.00
_cell.angle_beta   90.00
_cell.angle_gamma   90.00
#
_symmetry.space_group_name_H-M   'P 1'
#
loop_
_entity.id
_entity.type
_entity.pdbx_description
1 polymer ?
#
loop_
_entity_poly.entity_id
_entity_poly.type
_entity_poly.pdbx_seq_one_letter_code
_entity_poly.pdbx_strand_id
1 'polypeptide(L)'
;PGQTAVLRILVENMGRINYGAKLLDRKGILRGVKLGCQYQFGWKHYSLPCDCPPQHGYEPVGDGADAPLFLKGSFTVQQRQDTFVRLDGFTKGNVYINGFNLGRYWNPAGPQKTLYLPAPLLREGENELAVLELEGIDGPAQVHLTDCEDLG
;
A
#
# COMPACT_ATOMS: atom_id res chain seq x y z
N PRO A 1 26.66 -21.13 -14.51
CA PRO A 1 26.00 -21.65 -15.71
C PRO A 1 25.03 -22.77 -15.30
N GLY A 2 23.77 -22.70 -15.76
CA GLY A 2 22.76 -23.73 -15.51
C GLY A 2 21.78 -23.49 -14.35
N GLN A 3 21.84 -22.35 -13.68
CA GLN A 3 20.81 -21.99 -12.69
C GLN A 3 19.57 -21.40 -13.35
N THR A 4 18.39 -21.85 -12.94
CA THR A 4 17.10 -21.30 -13.35
C THR A 4 16.56 -20.43 -12.23
N ALA A 5 16.10 -19.23 -12.56
CA ALA A 5 15.46 -18.31 -11.61
C ALA A 5 14.11 -17.83 -12.14
N VAL A 6 13.20 -17.50 -11.24
CA VAL A 6 11.93 -16.86 -11.58
C VAL A 6 12.06 -15.37 -11.35
N LEU A 7 11.86 -14.59 -12.40
CA LEU A 7 11.78 -13.14 -12.31
C LEU A 7 10.33 -12.72 -12.06
N ARG A 8 10.12 -11.97 -10.99
CA ARG A 8 8.84 -11.33 -10.66
C ARG A 8 9.00 -9.84 -10.70
N ILE A 9 8.07 -9.13 -11.34
CA ILE A 9 8.06 -7.69 -11.45
C ILE A 9 6.72 -7.20 -10.96
N LEU A 10 6.72 -6.41 -9.88
CA LEU A 10 5.56 -5.66 -9.44
C LEU A 10 5.51 -4.33 -10.17
N VAL A 11 4.37 -4.01 -10.78
CA VAL A 11 4.16 -2.76 -11.51
C VAL A 11 2.99 -2.02 -10.87
N GLU A 12 3.28 -0.86 -10.33
CA GLU A 12 2.26 0.03 -9.79
C GLU A 12 1.82 1.04 -10.84
N ASN A 13 0.52 1.16 -11.06
CA ASN A 13 -0.08 2.23 -11.84
C ASN A 13 -0.68 3.28 -10.89
N MET A 14 0.01 4.40 -10.73
CA MET A 14 -0.40 5.49 -9.85
C MET A 14 -1.46 6.41 -10.46
N GLY A 15 -2.09 6.00 -11.57
CA GLY A 15 -3.03 6.83 -12.29
C GLY A 15 -2.33 7.86 -13.19
N ARG A 16 -3.11 8.81 -13.69
CA ARG A 16 -2.67 9.87 -14.62
C ARG A 16 -2.97 11.24 -14.04
N ILE A 17 -2.25 12.24 -14.53
CA ILE A 17 -2.61 13.63 -14.29
C ILE A 17 -4.00 13.93 -14.89
N ASN A 18 -4.74 14.83 -14.27
CA ASN A 18 -6.09 15.20 -14.68
C ASN A 18 -6.15 16.38 -15.66
N TYR A 19 -4.98 17.01 -15.93
CA TYR A 19 -4.90 18.17 -16.81
C TYR A 19 -3.54 18.25 -17.50
N GLY A 20 -3.52 18.74 -18.76
CA GLY A 20 -2.30 19.03 -19.51
C GLY A 20 -1.99 18.01 -20.61
N ALA A 21 -0.88 18.21 -21.29
CA ALA A 21 -0.50 17.46 -22.49
C ALA A 21 -0.20 15.95 -22.24
N LYS A 22 0.00 15.56 -20.97
CA LYS A 22 0.35 14.19 -20.58
C LYS A 22 -0.83 13.35 -20.07
N LEU A 23 -2.05 13.76 -20.34
CA LEU A 23 -3.26 12.98 -19.98
C LEU A 23 -3.25 11.56 -20.56
N LEU A 24 -2.64 11.38 -21.73
CA LEU A 24 -2.58 10.10 -22.43
C LEU A 24 -1.23 9.35 -22.22
N ASP A 25 -0.42 9.77 -21.27
CA ASP A 25 0.82 9.09 -20.94
C ASP A 25 0.55 7.61 -20.67
N ARG A 26 1.32 6.75 -21.32
CA ARG A 26 1.27 5.30 -21.08
C ARG A 26 1.98 4.97 -19.78
N LYS A 27 1.44 4.03 -19.01
CA LYS A 27 1.97 3.56 -17.74
C LYS A 27 2.36 2.07 -17.82
N GLY A 28 3.19 1.64 -16.89
CA GLY A 28 3.65 0.27 -16.80
C GLY A 28 4.85 -0.05 -17.70
N ILE A 29 4.99 -1.29 -18.11
CA ILE A 29 6.09 -1.75 -18.96
C ILE A 29 5.76 -1.42 -20.41
N LEU A 30 6.43 -0.39 -20.96
CA LEU A 30 6.08 0.14 -22.30
C LEU A 30 6.80 -0.55 -23.46
N ARG A 31 8.01 -1.08 -23.24
CA ARG A 31 8.86 -1.62 -24.31
C ARG A 31 9.25 -3.08 -24.13
N GLY A 32 8.81 -3.72 -23.07
CA GLY A 32 9.19 -5.07 -22.71
C GLY A 32 10.35 -5.13 -21.72
N VAL A 33 10.67 -6.32 -21.28
CA VAL A 33 11.70 -6.60 -20.26
C VAL A 33 12.88 -7.25 -20.92
N LYS A 34 14.07 -6.77 -20.62
CA LYS A 34 15.36 -7.33 -21.10
C LYS A 34 16.20 -7.80 -19.92
N LEU A 35 16.86 -8.92 -20.12
CA LEU A 35 17.97 -9.35 -19.27
C LEU A 35 19.25 -9.31 -20.11
N GLY A 36 20.13 -8.36 -19.82
CA GLY A 36 21.20 -8.00 -20.75
C GLY A 36 20.65 -7.51 -22.08
N CYS A 37 21.05 -8.15 -23.19
CA CYS A 37 20.58 -7.79 -24.53
C CYS A 37 19.36 -8.58 -25.01
N GLN A 38 18.86 -9.56 -24.23
CA GLN A 38 17.79 -10.46 -24.64
C GLN A 38 16.45 -10.06 -24.06
N TYR A 39 15.41 -9.99 -24.91
CA TYR A 39 14.04 -9.83 -24.48
C TYR A 39 13.54 -11.11 -23.81
N GLN A 40 12.80 -10.94 -22.71
CA GLN A 40 12.17 -12.02 -21.99
C GLN A 40 10.71 -12.12 -22.41
N PHE A 41 10.25 -13.36 -22.67
CA PHE A 41 8.92 -13.69 -23.15
C PHE A 41 8.24 -14.71 -22.22
N GLY A 42 6.99 -15.05 -22.53
CA GLY A 42 6.24 -16.05 -21.77
C GLY A 42 5.79 -15.57 -20.40
N TRP A 43 5.55 -14.28 -20.23
CA TRP A 43 5.11 -13.66 -18.99
C TRP A 43 3.72 -14.13 -18.60
N LYS A 44 3.54 -14.42 -17.32
CA LYS A 44 2.23 -14.52 -16.67
C LYS A 44 1.89 -13.21 -16.00
N HIS A 45 0.72 -12.67 -16.29
CA HIS A 45 0.25 -11.41 -15.74
C HIS A 45 -0.83 -11.68 -14.70
N TYR A 46 -0.71 -11.03 -13.55
CA TYR A 46 -1.69 -11.08 -12.48
C TYR A 46 -2.17 -9.67 -12.19
N SER A 47 -3.49 -9.45 -12.23
CA SER A 47 -4.08 -8.19 -11.82
C SER A 47 -4.19 -8.15 -10.30
N LEU A 48 -3.77 -7.04 -9.71
CA LEU A 48 -3.87 -6.76 -8.27
C LEU A 48 -4.68 -5.46 -8.09
N PRO A 49 -6.01 -5.52 -8.12
CA PRO A 49 -6.85 -4.32 -8.04
C PRO A 49 -6.72 -3.60 -6.70
N CYS A 50 -6.36 -4.32 -5.64
CA CYS A 50 -6.20 -3.78 -4.29
C CYS A 50 -7.45 -3.08 -3.74
N ASP A 51 -8.64 -3.53 -4.14
CA ASP A 51 -9.91 -2.99 -3.67
C ASP A 51 -10.15 -3.34 -2.19
N CYS A 52 -9.70 -4.52 -1.76
CA CYS A 52 -9.75 -4.98 -0.39
C CYS A 52 -8.48 -5.76 -0.03
N PRO A 53 -8.11 -5.82 1.27
CA PRO A 53 -6.97 -6.62 1.70
C PRO A 53 -7.29 -8.12 1.64
N PRO A 54 -6.25 -9.00 1.58
CA PRO A 54 -6.45 -10.44 1.71
C PRO A 54 -7.17 -10.79 3.02
N GLN A 55 -8.00 -11.83 2.99
CA GLN A 55 -8.71 -12.28 4.20
C GLN A 55 -7.88 -13.24 5.06
N HIS A 56 -6.89 -13.92 4.45
CA HIS A 56 -6.09 -14.98 5.08
C HIS A 56 -4.61 -14.85 4.69
N GLY A 57 -3.75 -15.63 5.35
CA GLY A 57 -2.33 -15.72 5.03
C GLY A 57 -1.45 -14.73 5.78
N TYR A 58 -1.95 -14.11 6.85
CA TYR A 58 -1.16 -13.26 7.72
C TYR A 58 -0.34 -14.10 8.71
N GLU A 59 0.93 -13.76 8.83
CA GLU A 59 1.86 -14.35 9.80
C GLU A 59 2.41 -13.26 10.72
N PRO A 60 2.83 -13.57 11.94
CA PRO A 60 3.47 -12.60 12.80
C PRO A 60 4.71 -12.00 12.13
N VAL A 61 4.81 -10.68 12.16
CA VAL A 61 5.94 -9.92 11.61
C VAL A 61 6.77 -9.36 12.76
N GLY A 62 8.09 -9.52 12.68
CA GLY A 62 9.06 -8.89 13.60
C GLY A 62 9.35 -7.44 13.25
N ASP A 63 10.31 -6.84 13.94
CA ASP A 63 10.80 -5.50 13.66
C ASP A 63 11.52 -5.48 12.31
N GLY A 64 11.00 -4.68 11.39
CA GLY A 64 11.47 -4.57 10.01
C GLY A 64 11.01 -5.75 9.14
N ALA A 65 10.55 -5.46 7.95
CA ALA A 65 10.12 -6.47 7.00
C ALA A 65 10.42 -6.04 5.56
N ASP A 66 10.87 -7.01 4.75
CA ASP A 66 10.99 -6.82 3.31
C ASP A 66 9.62 -6.76 2.66
N ALA A 67 9.47 -5.89 1.68
CA ALA A 67 8.24 -5.70 0.93
C ALA A 67 8.29 -6.36 -0.47
N PRO A 68 7.13 -6.48 -1.16
CA PRO A 68 5.79 -6.04 -0.75
C PRO A 68 5.09 -7.02 0.20
N LEU A 69 4.35 -6.50 1.17
CA LEU A 69 3.58 -7.31 2.12
C LEU A 69 2.28 -6.62 2.57
N PHE A 70 1.36 -7.43 3.09
CA PHE A 70 0.19 -6.95 3.81
C PHE A 70 0.37 -7.17 5.30
N LEU A 71 0.12 -6.13 6.10
CA LEU A 71 0.04 -6.20 7.54
C LEU A 71 -1.40 -6.05 7.98
N LYS A 72 -1.73 -6.65 9.11
CA LYS A 72 -3.07 -6.60 9.68
C LYS A 72 -2.99 -6.44 11.18
N GLY A 73 -3.82 -5.57 11.71
CA GLY A 73 -3.99 -5.35 13.14
C GLY A 73 -5.45 -5.03 13.46
N SER A 74 -5.76 -4.96 14.75
CA SER A 74 -7.07 -4.51 15.24
C SER A 74 -6.91 -3.44 16.30
N PHE A 75 -7.98 -2.62 16.45
CA PHE A 75 -8.08 -1.61 17.49
C PHE A 75 -9.52 -1.44 17.92
N THR A 76 -9.74 -0.95 19.14
CA THR A 76 -11.07 -0.78 19.71
C THR A 76 -11.47 0.68 19.75
N VAL A 77 -12.68 0.97 19.29
CA VAL A 77 -13.31 2.30 19.32
C VAL A 77 -14.47 2.29 20.29
N GLN A 78 -14.48 3.21 21.27
CA GLN A 78 -15.60 3.37 22.21
C GLN A 78 -16.74 4.19 21.62
N GLN A 79 -16.39 5.26 20.89
CA GLN A 79 -17.32 6.16 20.23
C GLN A 79 -16.76 6.51 18.85
N ARG A 80 -17.58 6.37 17.82
CA ARG A 80 -17.19 6.71 16.44
C ARG A 80 -17.03 8.21 16.29
N GLN A 81 -15.87 8.63 15.89
CA GLN A 81 -15.51 10.02 15.59
C GLN A 81 -14.60 10.06 14.37
N ASP A 82 -14.62 11.16 13.66
CA ASP A 82 -13.67 11.42 12.59
C ASP A 82 -12.26 11.48 13.20
N THR A 83 -11.30 10.88 12.49
CA THR A 83 -9.92 10.79 12.94
C THR A 83 -8.99 10.73 11.74
N PHE A 84 -7.69 10.67 11.99
CA PHE A 84 -6.68 10.54 10.95
C PHE A 84 -5.78 9.34 11.24
N VAL A 85 -5.38 8.63 10.19
CA VAL A 85 -4.45 7.52 10.27
C VAL A 85 -3.06 8.03 9.89
N ARG A 86 -2.10 7.86 10.79
CA ARG A 86 -0.69 8.18 10.62
C ARG A 86 0.14 6.89 10.60
N LEU A 87 1.07 6.81 9.66
CA LEU A 87 1.85 5.61 9.36
C LEU A 87 3.34 5.91 9.48
N ASP A 88 3.83 6.09 10.71
CA ASP A 88 5.25 6.36 10.95
C ASP A 88 6.08 5.07 10.72
N GLY A 89 7.20 5.17 10.01
CA GLY A 89 8.06 4.04 9.66
C GLY A 89 7.62 3.27 8.42
N PHE A 90 6.43 3.52 7.89
CA PHE A 90 5.96 2.98 6.61
C PHE A 90 6.43 3.86 5.44
N THR A 91 6.61 3.25 4.27
CA THR A 91 7.12 3.95 3.10
C THR A 91 6.00 4.30 2.11
N LYS A 92 5.35 3.30 1.52
CA LYS A 92 4.38 3.52 0.46
C LYS A 92 3.41 2.35 0.30
N GLY A 93 2.13 2.66 0.11
CA GLY A 93 1.13 1.64 -0.13
C GLY A 93 -0.31 2.11 0.07
N ASN A 94 -1.17 1.23 0.56
CA ASN A 94 -2.58 1.50 0.82
C ASN A 94 -2.99 1.11 2.24
N VAL A 95 -3.93 1.86 2.79
CA VAL A 95 -4.55 1.59 4.09
C VAL A 95 -5.97 1.11 3.89
N TYR A 96 -6.38 0.14 4.69
CA TYR A 96 -7.73 -0.40 4.67
C TYR A 96 -8.30 -0.39 6.10
N ILE A 97 -9.54 0.04 6.22
CA ILE A 97 -10.30 0.01 7.48
C ILE A 97 -11.55 -0.83 7.26
N ASN A 98 -11.72 -1.89 8.05
CA ASN A 98 -12.86 -2.80 7.95
C ASN A 98 -13.10 -3.34 6.53
N GLY A 99 -12.03 -3.56 5.76
CA GLY A 99 -12.06 -4.00 4.37
C GLY A 99 -12.21 -2.88 3.33
N PHE A 100 -12.50 -1.65 3.75
CA PHE A 100 -12.62 -0.49 2.87
C PHE A 100 -11.24 0.11 2.58
N ASN A 101 -10.89 0.31 1.31
CA ASN A 101 -9.66 0.99 0.93
C ASN A 101 -9.76 2.49 1.23
N LEU A 102 -9.09 2.93 2.31
CA LEU A 102 -9.09 4.33 2.74
C LEU A 102 -8.32 5.22 1.78
N GLY A 103 -7.29 4.69 1.17
CA GLY A 103 -6.46 5.42 0.23
C GLY A 103 -4.99 5.04 0.29
N ARG A 104 -4.22 5.74 -0.53
CA ARG A 104 -2.77 5.55 -0.65
C ARG A 104 -2.02 6.52 0.26
N TYR A 105 -0.93 6.02 0.84
CA TYR A 105 0.09 6.82 1.49
C TYR A 105 1.42 6.72 0.74
N TRP A 106 2.25 7.75 0.84
CA TRP A 106 3.61 7.77 0.32
C TRP A 106 4.45 8.76 1.13
N ASN A 107 4.97 8.29 2.25
CA ASN A 107 5.63 9.13 3.25
C ASN A 107 6.89 9.86 2.73
N PRO A 108 7.81 9.22 1.97
CA PRO A 108 8.97 9.94 1.41
C PRO A 108 8.59 11.04 0.41
N ALA A 109 7.52 10.87 -0.34
CA ALA A 109 7.10 11.86 -1.32
C ALA A 109 6.38 13.05 -0.67
N GLY A 110 5.63 12.81 0.40
CA GLY A 110 4.89 13.85 1.10
C GLY A 110 4.02 14.71 0.17
N PRO A 111 3.62 15.90 0.61
CA PRO A 111 3.76 16.42 1.97
C PRO A 111 2.87 15.72 3.01
N GLN A 112 1.72 15.21 2.60
CA GLN A 112 0.69 14.61 3.45
C GLN A 112 1.22 13.38 4.22
N LYS A 113 1.08 13.39 5.55
CA LYS A 113 1.51 12.33 6.47
C LYS A 113 0.37 11.56 7.10
N THR A 114 -0.86 12.06 6.98
CA THR A 114 -2.06 11.45 7.54
C THR A 114 -3.12 11.21 6.48
N LEU A 115 -3.94 10.17 6.67
CA LEU A 115 -5.14 9.90 5.87
C LEU A 115 -6.38 10.14 6.73
N TYR A 116 -7.32 10.90 6.21
CA TYR A 116 -8.61 11.12 6.89
C TYR A 116 -9.41 9.82 6.97
N LEU A 117 -9.88 9.50 8.17
CA LEU A 117 -10.71 8.35 8.46
C LEU A 117 -12.07 8.81 8.99
N PRO A 118 -13.11 8.81 8.16
CA PRO A 118 -14.44 9.25 8.57
C PRO A 118 -15.12 8.27 9.52
N ALA A 119 -15.83 8.78 10.50
CA ALA A 119 -16.57 8.02 11.53
C ALA A 119 -17.49 6.90 10.97
N PRO A 120 -18.18 7.06 9.83
CA PRO A 120 -19.01 6.01 9.25
C PRO A 120 -18.28 4.72 8.87
N LEU A 121 -16.96 4.76 8.64
CA LEU A 121 -16.13 3.58 8.36
C LEU A 121 -15.75 2.81 9.63
N LEU A 122 -15.92 3.43 10.80
CA LEU A 122 -15.64 2.84 12.09
C LEU A 122 -16.87 2.11 12.68
N ARG A 123 -16.60 1.11 13.51
CA ARG A 123 -17.58 0.40 14.34
C ARG A 123 -17.30 0.71 15.80
N GLU A 124 -18.33 0.78 16.64
CA GLU A 124 -18.13 0.69 18.08
C GLU A 124 -17.68 -0.73 18.43
N GLY A 125 -16.65 -0.85 19.25
CA GLY A 125 -15.96 -2.11 19.49
C GLY A 125 -14.75 -2.31 18.57
N GLU A 126 -14.51 -3.53 18.16
CA GLU A 126 -13.33 -3.92 17.39
C GLU A 126 -13.41 -3.49 15.92
N ASN A 127 -12.32 -2.90 15.45
CA ASN A 127 -12.11 -2.51 14.06
C ASN A 127 -10.84 -3.18 13.53
N GLU A 128 -10.87 -3.54 12.28
CA GLU A 128 -9.74 -4.10 11.55
C GLU A 128 -9.01 -3.00 10.75
N LEU A 129 -7.70 -2.99 10.85
CA LEU A 129 -6.83 -2.17 10.02
C LEU A 129 -5.89 -3.09 9.25
N ALA A 130 -5.80 -2.90 7.94
CA ALA A 130 -4.78 -3.54 7.13
C ALA A 130 -3.97 -2.50 6.35
N VAL A 131 -2.70 -2.79 6.11
CA VAL A 131 -1.78 -1.94 5.36
C VAL A 131 -1.10 -2.79 4.31
N LEU A 132 -1.17 -2.37 3.05
CA LEU A 132 -0.26 -2.83 2.01
C LEU A 132 0.99 -1.94 2.07
N GLU A 133 2.15 -2.54 2.30
CA GLU A 133 3.45 -1.87 2.21
C GLU A 133 4.21 -2.39 0.99
N LEU A 134 4.73 -1.50 0.16
CA LEU A 134 5.35 -1.83 -1.13
C LEU A 134 6.88 -1.79 -1.13
N GLU A 135 7.50 -1.03 -0.23
CA GLU A 135 8.94 -0.73 -0.27
C GLU A 135 9.70 -1.20 0.98
N GLY A 136 8.99 -1.58 2.06
CA GLY A 136 9.56 -2.06 3.32
C GLY A 136 9.31 -1.14 4.50
N ILE A 137 9.57 -1.68 5.69
CA ILE A 137 9.32 -1.01 6.97
C ILE A 137 10.64 -0.89 7.72
N ASP A 138 10.98 0.33 8.14
CA ASP A 138 12.12 0.60 8.99
C ASP A 138 11.68 0.58 10.47
N GLY A 139 12.00 -0.51 11.17
CA GLY A 139 11.66 -0.69 12.59
C GLY A 139 10.26 -1.29 12.82
N PRO A 140 9.66 -1.07 14.00
CA PRO A 140 8.35 -1.64 14.32
C PRO A 140 7.23 -0.99 13.48
N ALA A 141 6.36 -1.82 12.93
CA ALA A 141 5.16 -1.36 12.21
C ALA A 141 4.14 -0.76 13.19
N GLN A 142 4.03 0.55 13.22
CA GLN A 142 3.10 1.26 14.11
C GLN A 142 2.17 2.17 13.31
N VAL A 143 0.88 2.08 13.62
CA VAL A 143 -0.14 2.96 13.08
C VAL A 143 -0.75 3.74 14.22
N HIS A 144 -0.80 5.06 14.07
CA HIS A 144 -1.39 5.96 15.06
C HIS A 144 -2.69 6.54 14.54
N LEU A 145 -3.69 6.62 15.42
CA LEU A 145 -4.91 7.40 15.19
C LEU A 145 -4.73 8.76 15.89
N THR A 146 -4.94 9.84 15.16
CA THR A 146 -4.75 11.21 15.67
C THR A 146 -6.01 12.04 15.42
N ASP A 147 -6.21 13.08 16.23
CA ASP A 147 -7.31 14.04 16.12
C ASP A 147 -7.02 15.21 15.18
N CYS A 148 -5.77 15.31 14.72
CA CYS A 148 -5.32 16.37 13.84
C CYS A 148 -4.71 15.81 12.56
N GLU A 149 -4.95 16.53 11.44
CA GLU A 149 -4.27 16.27 10.18
C GLU A 149 -2.80 16.74 10.25
N ASP A 150 -1.97 16.03 9.49
CA ASP A 150 -0.61 16.42 9.18
C ASP A 150 -0.46 16.43 7.66
N LEU A 151 -0.43 17.62 7.10
CA LEU A 151 -0.34 17.84 5.64
C LEU A 151 1.09 18.22 5.20
N GLY A 152 2.05 18.17 6.12
CA GLY A 152 3.46 18.47 5.90
C GLY A 152 3.88 19.89 6.22
#